data_c4cd602cf8b03114c0a7d4fad018c146
#
_entry.id   c4cd602cf8b03114c0a7d4fad018c146
#
_cell.length_a   1.000
_cell.length_b   1.000
_cell.length_c   1.000
_cell.angle_alpha   90.00
_cell.angle_beta   90.00
_cell.angle_gamma   90.00
#
_symmetry.space_group_name_H-M   'P 1'
#
loop_
_entity.id
_entity.type
_entity.pdbx_description
1 polymer ?
#
loop_
_entity_poly.entity_id
_entity_poly.type
_entity_poly.pdbx_seq_one_letter_code
_entity_poly.pdbx_strand_id
1 'polypeptide(L)'
;MAEIAVEKKSSALKSGQYIYNASVLPKLGHLLVEQLTSEQINRWRNELAASGKRVRTKKYADKPARCPPPTGDNARRKRRATANRLLTMLKAALNRAYNAGRVPSDAAWRKVKPFRQVNEAVVRYLRNDETRRLVNACEQDFRPLVQAALLTGCRYSELVNLTCADFNRDNDTLTLRQTKGGRSRHVVLTEEGRHLFTQWTAGRAANERVFLRSDGKPWGASHQQRPLAEAAARAKLSPAPTFHILRHTHASMLAMRGVPMGVIAAQLGHQDTRMTEKHYAHLAPSYVADTIRAQFPKLGIADQTTVIPINRKVG
;
A
#
# COMPACT_ATOMS: atom_id res chain seq x y z
N MET A 1 -2.92 -19.52 20.23
CA MET A 1 -1.73 -18.86 19.58
C MET A 1 -0.83 -19.88 18.88
N ALA A 2 -0.54 -21.02 19.48
CA ALA A 2 0.29 -22.07 18.86
C ALA A 2 -0.24 -22.57 17.49
N GLU A 3 -1.55 -22.77 17.36
CA GLU A 3 -2.18 -23.23 16.11
C GLU A 3 -2.14 -22.21 14.96
N ILE A 4 -1.99 -20.90 15.25
CA ILE A 4 -1.83 -19.86 14.22
C ILE A 4 -0.41 -19.90 13.65
N ALA A 5 0.53 -20.52 14.34
CA ALA A 5 1.94 -20.59 13.95
C ALA A 5 2.17 -21.44 12.69
N VAL A 6 1.33 -22.45 12.46
CA VAL A 6 1.46 -23.38 11.33
C VAL A 6 1.07 -22.73 9.99
N GLU A 7 0.17 -21.73 10.00
CA GLU A 7 -0.38 -21.12 8.77
C GLU A 7 0.25 -19.79 8.36
N LYS A 8 1.03 -19.14 9.23
CA LYS A 8 1.58 -17.79 8.96
C LYS A 8 3.09 -17.73 9.05
N LYS A 9 3.71 -16.94 8.14
CA LYS A 9 5.15 -16.64 8.22
C LYS A 9 5.50 -16.07 9.62
N SER A 10 6.60 -16.50 10.19
CA SER A 10 7.02 -16.17 11.57
C SER A 10 7.04 -14.66 11.89
N SER A 11 7.33 -13.79 10.91
CA SER A 11 7.30 -12.34 11.06
C SER A 11 5.88 -11.77 11.25
N ALA A 12 4.88 -12.35 10.60
CA ALA A 12 3.48 -11.93 10.76
C ALA A 12 2.92 -12.34 12.13
N LEU A 13 3.35 -13.49 12.65
CA LEU A 13 3.01 -13.96 13.99
C LEU A 13 3.60 -13.04 15.07
N LYS A 14 4.90 -12.75 14.99
CA LYS A 14 5.59 -11.83 15.92
C LYS A 14 4.91 -10.47 15.94
N SER A 15 4.59 -9.91 14.77
CA SER A 15 3.88 -8.62 14.67
C SER A 15 2.46 -8.71 15.23
N GLY A 16 1.73 -9.79 14.96
CA GLY A 16 0.39 -10.03 15.49
C GLY A 16 0.40 -10.14 17.01
N GLN A 17 1.31 -10.92 17.57
CA GLN A 17 1.48 -11.10 19.01
C GLN A 17 1.84 -9.79 19.71
N TYR A 18 2.78 -9.02 19.15
CA TYR A 18 3.12 -7.71 19.68
C TYR A 18 1.91 -6.77 19.75
N ILE A 19 1.12 -6.71 18.66
CA ILE A 19 -0.07 -5.88 18.60
C ILE A 19 -1.12 -6.34 19.62
N TYR A 20 -1.32 -7.65 19.75
CA TYR A 20 -2.26 -8.25 20.68
C TYR A 20 -1.89 -7.90 22.13
N ASN A 21 -0.63 -8.13 22.51
CA ASN A 21 -0.10 -7.80 23.82
C ASN A 21 -0.16 -6.30 24.13
N ALA A 22 0.02 -5.46 23.11
CA ALA A 22 0.04 -4.01 23.26
C ALA A 22 -1.34 -3.34 23.33
N SER A 23 -2.36 -3.93 22.72
CA SER A 23 -3.63 -3.22 22.45
C SER A 23 -4.87 -3.99 22.90
N VAL A 24 -4.82 -5.31 22.98
CA VAL A 24 -5.97 -6.14 23.33
C VAL A 24 -5.87 -6.61 24.78
N LEU A 25 -4.78 -7.31 25.13
CA LEU A 25 -4.64 -7.92 26.47
C LEU A 25 -4.77 -6.93 27.65
N PRO A 26 -4.20 -5.70 27.59
CA PRO A 26 -4.32 -4.78 28.72
C PRO A 26 -5.73 -4.32 29.01
N LYS A 27 -6.65 -4.47 28.05
CA LYS A 27 -8.04 -3.97 28.15
C LYS A 27 -9.09 -5.09 28.25
N LEU A 28 -8.83 -6.20 27.58
CA LEU A 28 -9.80 -7.30 27.46
C LEU A 28 -9.24 -8.64 27.96
N GLY A 29 -7.94 -8.75 28.23
CA GLY A 29 -7.29 -10.03 28.53
C GLY A 29 -7.62 -10.61 29.91
N HIS A 30 -8.19 -9.81 30.82
CA HIS A 30 -8.67 -10.25 32.13
C HIS A 30 -10.08 -10.83 32.11
N LEU A 31 -10.79 -10.69 30.98
CA LEU A 31 -12.16 -11.19 30.80
C LEU A 31 -12.14 -12.59 30.20
N LEU A 32 -13.01 -13.46 30.72
CA LEU A 32 -13.32 -14.71 30.05
C LEU A 32 -14.08 -14.41 28.74
N VAL A 33 -13.83 -15.19 27.68
CA VAL A 33 -14.46 -14.95 26.38
C VAL A 33 -15.99 -15.06 26.46
N GLU A 34 -16.52 -15.93 27.31
CA GLU A 34 -17.94 -16.11 27.55
C GLU A 34 -18.59 -14.89 28.22
N GLN A 35 -17.82 -14.12 28.99
CA GLN A 35 -18.29 -12.92 29.68
C GLN A 35 -18.12 -11.65 28.82
N LEU A 36 -17.51 -11.78 27.65
CA LEU A 36 -17.25 -10.67 26.77
C LEU A 36 -18.54 -10.17 26.14
N THR A 37 -18.81 -8.87 26.25
CA THR A 37 -20.02 -8.26 25.69
C THR A 37 -19.69 -7.38 24.47
N SER A 38 -20.69 -7.18 23.61
CA SER A 38 -20.57 -6.25 22.47
C SER A 38 -20.25 -4.82 22.92
N GLU A 39 -20.74 -4.41 24.08
CA GLU A 39 -20.49 -3.08 24.65
C GLU A 39 -19.02 -2.90 25.04
N GLN A 40 -18.44 -3.89 25.72
CA GLN A 40 -17.02 -3.87 26.11
C GLN A 40 -16.09 -3.78 24.88
N ILE A 41 -16.40 -4.55 23.81
CA ILE A 41 -15.63 -4.50 22.56
C ILE A 41 -15.80 -3.14 21.86
N ASN A 42 -17.00 -2.58 21.83
CA ASN A 42 -17.26 -1.25 21.26
C ASN A 42 -16.54 -0.15 22.04
N ARG A 43 -16.57 -0.20 23.37
CA ARG A 43 -15.83 0.74 24.24
C ARG A 43 -14.34 0.69 23.95
N TRP A 44 -13.74 -0.50 23.95
CA TRP A 44 -12.35 -0.72 23.60
C TRP A 44 -12.00 -0.18 22.20
N ARG A 45 -12.81 -0.46 21.18
CA ARG A 45 -12.62 0.05 19.81
C ARG A 45 -12.66 1.58 19.76
N ASN A 46 -13.61 2.20 20.47
CA ASN A 46 -13.78 3.65 20.52
C ASN A 46 -12.60 4.32 21.25
N GLU A 47 -12.13 3.75 22.37
CA GLU A 47 -10.94 4.22 23.08
C GLU A 47 -9.68 4.16 22.20
N LEU A 48 -9.51 3.09 21.40
CA LEU A 48 -8.43 2.99 20.43
C LEU A 48 -8.49 4.10 19.39
N ALA A 49 -9.67 4.41 18.89
CA ALA A 49 -9.86 5.46 17.89
C ALA A 49 -9.62 6.87 18.46
N ALA A 50 -9.98 7.09 19.71
CA ALA A 50 -9.77 8.37 20.41
C ALA A 50 -8.33 8.56 20.89
N SER A 51 -7.60 7.48 21.16
CA SER A 51 -6.24 7.56 21.71
C SER A 51 -5.19 7.89 20.65
N GLY A 52 -4.11 8.54 21.06
CA GLY A 52 -2.94 8.80 20.22
C GLY A 52 -2.23 7.52 19.76
N LYS A 53 -1.51 7.61 18.65
CA LYS A 53 -0.67 6.53 18.13
C LYS A 53 0.39 6.14 19.19
N ARG A 54 0.54 4.83 19.46
CA ARG A 54 1.65 4.33 20.27
C ARG A 54 2.97 4.54 19.52
N VAL A 55 3.96 5.07 20.21
CA VAL A 55 5.32 5.27 19.72
C VAL A 55 6.30 4.42 20.53
N ARG A 56 7.56 4.40 20.10
CA ARG A 56 8.62 3.66 20.83
C ARG A 56 8.71 4.20 22.25
N THR A 57 8.50 3.34 23.21
CA THR A 57 8.61 3.64 24.63
C THR A 57 10.06 3.48 25.08
N LYS A 58 10.56 4.35 25.93
CA LYS A 58 11.86 4.18 26.60
C LYS A 58 11.87 2.88 27.39
N LYS A 59 13.04 2.22 27.48
CA LYS A 59 13.18 0.86 28.04
C LYS A 59 12.64 0.73 29.48
N TYR A 60 12.71 1.78 30.26
CA TYR A 60 12.34 1.79 31.68
C TYR A 60 11.14 2.73 31.97
N ALA A 61 10.29 2.99 30.99
CA ALA A 61 9.11 3.83 31.22
C ALA A 61 7.95 3.00 31.77
N ASP A 62 7.32 3.46 32.84
CA ASP A 62 6.16 2.81 33.47
C ASP A 62 4.93 2.72 32.57
N LYS A 63 4.78 3.66 31.67
CA LYS A 63 3.63 3.71 30.74
C LYS A 63 4.09 3.76 29.28
N PRO A 64 3.33 3.12 28.36
CA PRO A 64 3.60 3.19 26.94
C PRO A 64 3.51 4.62 26.41
N ALA A 65 4.54 5.08 25.71
CA ALA A 65 4.54 6.40 25.09
C ALA A 65 3.51 6.45 23.93
N ARG A 66 2.77 7.56 23.85
CA ARG A 66 1.77 7.84 22.81
C ARG A 66 1.91 9.26 22.30
N CYS A 67 1.59 9.44 21.02
CA CYS A 67 1.36 10.78 20.49
C CYS A 67 0.11 11.40 21.16
N PRO A 68 -0.07 12.72 21.07
CA PRO A 68 -1.33 13.36 21.45
C PRO A 68 -2.55 12.72 20.74
N PRO A 69 -3.75 12.85 21.30
CA PRO A 69 -4.99 12.43 20.65
C PRO A 69 -5.10 12.97 19.23
N PRO A 70 -5.79 12.28 18.31
CA PRO A 70 -5.89 12.72 16.93
C PRO A 70 -6.74 13.97 16.81
N THR A 71 -6.18 15.05 16.27
CA THR A 71 -6.85 16.29 15.92
C THR A 71 -7.07 16.36 14.41
N GLY A 72 -8.25 16.85 13.99
CA GLY A 72 -8.64 16.92 12.58
C GLY A 72 -9.11 15.58 11.97
N ASP A 73 -9.87 15.66 10.90
CA ASP A 73 -10.60 14.52 10.32
C ASP A 73 -9.67 13.43 9.75
N ASN A 74 -8.59 13.83 9.09
CA ASN A 74 -7.64 12.88 8.53
C ASN A 74 -6.93 12.05 9.63
N ALA A 75 -6.53 12.68 10.75
CA ALA A 75 -5.94 11.98 11.87
C ALA A 75 -6.94 11.04 12.54
N ARG A 76 -8.18 11.50 12.76
CA ARG A 76 -9.29 10.69 13.29
C ARG A 76 -9.59 9.51 12.36
N ARG A 77 -9.66 9.72 11.05
CA ARG A 77 -9.87 8.67 10.04
C ARG A 77 -8.76 7.60 10.11
N LYS A 78 -7.49 8.01 10.16
CA LYS A 78 -6.35 7.09 10.29
C LYS A 78 -6.39 6.26 11.58
N ARG A 79 -6.83 6.86 12.69
CA ARG A 79 -6.99 6.15 13.96
C ARG A 79 -8.16 5.16 13.92
N ARG A 80 -9.31 5.54 13.34
CA ARG A 80 -10.45 4.64 13.10
C ARG A 80 -10.05 3.44 12.21
N ALA A 81 -9.27 3.68 11.14
CA ALA A 81 -8.74 2.60 10.30
C ALA A 81 -7.84 1.64 11.09
N THR A 82 -7.02 2.17 12.00
CA THR A 82 -6.19 1.35 12.90
C THR A 82 -7.06 0.53 13.85
N ALA A 83 -8.07 1.14 14.48
CA ALA A 83 -9.01 0.45 15.37
C ALA A 83 -9.77 -0.66 14.64
N ASN A 84 -10.21 -0.44 13.39
CA ASN A 84 -10.84 -1.47 12.56
C ASN A 84 -9.91 -2.65 12.28
N ARG A 85 -8.62 -2.39 12.02
CA ARG A 85 -7.63 -3.46 11.82
C ARG A 85 -7.46 -4.31 13.07
N LEU A 86 -7.40 -3.68 14.24
CA LEU A 86 -7.30 -4.37 15.52
C LEU A 86 -8.58 -5.16 15.86
N LEU A 87 -9.75 -4.59 15.56
CA LEU A 87 -11.03 -5.29 15.68
C LEU A 87 -11.08 -6.53 14.78
N THR A 88 -10.61 -6.44 13.54
CA THR A 88 -10.53 -7.59 12.63
C THR A 88 -9.64 -8.70 13.21
N MET A 89 -8.49 -8.32 13.80
CA MET A 89 -7.58 -9.29 14.43
C MET A 89 -8.23 -9.95 15.67
N LEU A 90 -8.91 -9.18 16.52
CA LEU A 90 -9.63 -9.69 17.67
C LEU A 90 -10.72 -10.66 17.24
N LYS A 91 -11.57 -10.24 16.29
CA LYS A 91 -12.65 -11.11 15.76
C LYS A 91 -12.12 -12.40 15.15
N ALA A 92 -11.01 -12.35 14.43
CA ALA A 92 -10.39 -13.54 13.84
C ALA A 92 -9.97 -14.55 14.94
N ALA A 93 -9.41 -14.07 16.05
CA ALA A 93 -9.05 -14.93 17.19
C ALA A 93 -10.28 -15.51 17.90
N LEU A 94 -11.31 -14.68 18.11
CA LEU A 94 -12.56 -15.09 18.76
C LEU A 94 -13.36 -16.08 17.90
N ASN A 95 -13.46 -15.84 16.58
CA ASN A 95 -14.09 -16.76 15.63
C ASN A 95 -13.38 -18.12 15.60
N ARG A 96 -12.04 -18.13 15.71
CA ARG A 96 -11.30 -19.39 15.78
C ARG A 96 -11.63 -20.17 17.06
N ALA A 97 -11.76 -19.50 18.21
CA ALA A 97 -12.17 -20.13 19.45
C ALA A 97 -13.60 -20.69 19.36
N TYR A 98 -14.52 -19.96 18.74
CA TYR A 98 -15.89 -20.38 18.50
C TYR A 98 -15.95 -21.60 17.56
N ASN A 99 -15.28 -21.53 16.40
CA ASN A 99 -15.24 -22.61 15.43
C ASN A 99 -14.55 -23.89 15.99
N ALA A 100 -13.69 -23.74 16.98
CA ALA A 100 -13.07 -24.86 17.70
C ALA A 100 -13.92 -25.38 18.86
N GLY A 101 -15.17 -24.91 19.03
CA GLY A 101 -16.08 -25.34 20.09
C GLY A 101 -15.71 -24.90 21.52
N ARG A 102 -14.71 -23.96 21.64
CA ARG A 102 -14.20 -23.50 22.96
C ARG A 102 -15.12 -22.49 23.65
N VAL A 103 -16.02 -21.88 22.90
CA VAL A 103 -17.02 -20.93 23.40
C VAL A 103 -18.37 -21.20 22.73
N PRO A 104 -19.48 -21.05 23.47
CA PRO A 104 -20.81 -21.49 22.99
C PRO A 104 -21.45 -20.51 22.00
N SER A 105 -21.04 -19.25 21.96
CA SER A 105 -21.66 -18.22 21.14
C SER A 105 -20.67 -17.16 20.65
N ASP A 106 -20.90 -16.67 19.43
CA ASP A 106 -20.14 -15.55 18.84
C ASP A 106 -20.93 -14.22 18.87
N ALA A 107 -22.11 -14.18 19.49
CA ALA A 107 -23.03 -13.03 19.47
C ALA A 107 -22.39 -11.73 19.96
N ALA A 108 -21.49 -11.82 20.95
CA ALA A 108 -20.80 -10.67 21.53
C ALA A 108 -19.98 -9.87 20.49
N TRP A 109 -19.27 -10.53 19.59
CA TRP A 109 -18.41 -9.85 18.61
C TRP A 109 -19.01 -9.82 17.20
N ARG A 110 -19.97 -10.66 16.86
CA ARG A 110 -20.68 -10.64 15.58
C ARG A 110 -21.38 -9.30 15.38
N LYS A 111 -22.05 -8.77 16.41
CA LYS A 111 -22.80 -7.50 16.38
C LYS A 111 -21.90 -6.26 16.26
N VAL A 112 -20.63 -6.30 16.67
CA VAL A 112 -19.73 -5.17 16.63
C VAL A 112 -19.34 -4.83 15.18
N LYS A 113 -19.71 -3.65 14.70
CA LYS A 113 -19.42 -3.18 13.34
C LYS A 113 -18.13 -2.35 13.31
N PRO A 114 -17.32 -2.40 12.24
CA PRO A 114 -16.19 -1.49 12.06
C PRO A 114 -16.68 -0.05 11.80
N PHE A 115 -15.82 0.93 12.04
CA PHE A 115 -16.07 2.30 11.61
C PHE A 115 -16.19 2.35 10.08
N ARG A 116 -17.16 3.09 9.58
CA ARG A 116 -17.38 3.31 8.15
C ARG A 116 -16.45 4.40 7.61
N GLN A 117 -16.31 4.50 6.29
CA GLN A 117 -15.63 5.58 5.57
C GLN A 117 -14.17 5.85 6.02
N VAL A 118 -13.46 4.79 6.41
CA VAL A 118 -12.06 4.90 6.84
C VAL A 118 -11.04 4.61 5.73
N ASN A 119 -11.49 4.12 4.58
CA ASN A 119 -10.66 3.59 3.50
C ASN A 119 -10.65 4.47 2.23
N GLU A 120 -10.73 5.77 2.38
CA GLU A 120 -10.45 6.65 1.24
C GLU A 120 -8.96 6.58 0.90
N ALA A 121 -8.68 6.00 -0.22
CA ALA A 121 -7.34 5.89 -0.75
C ALA A 121 -6.98 7.18 -1.49
N VAL A 122 -6.51 8.20 -0.79
CA VAL A 122 -5.78 9.29 -1.44
C VAL A 122 -4.40 8.73 -1.80
N VAL A 123 -4.23 8.34 -3.05
CA VAL A 123 -2.93 7.86 -3.54
C VAL A 123 -2.09 9.07 -3.89
N ARG A 124 -1.08 9.37 -3.06
CA ARG A 124 -0.03 10.30 -3.44
C ARG A 124 0.90 9.62 -4.45
N TYR A 125 1.24 10.32 -5.50
CA TYR A 125 2.35 9.99 -6.41
C TYR A 125 3.24 11.23 -6.60
N LEU A 126 4.45 11.02 -7.09
CA LEU A 126 5.38 12.10 -7.41
C LEU A 126 5.18 12.56 -8.86
N ARG A 127 5.17 13.86 -9.07
CA ARG A 127 5.23 14.44 -10.43
C ARG A 127 6.61 14.24 -11.04
N ASN A 128 6.73 14.44 -12.33
CA ASN A 128 8.01 14.26 -13.04
C ASN A 128 9.13 15.13 -12.47
N ASP A 129 8.84 16.39 -12.12
CA ASP A 129 9.79 17.30 -11.50
C ASP A 129 10.19 16.84 -10.08
N GLU A 130 9.23 16.38 -9.29
CA GLU A 130 9.48 15.83 -7.95
C GLU A 130 10.34 14.55 -8.03
N THR A 131 10.06 13.69 -9.02
CA THR A 131 10.80 12.45 -9.26
C THR A 131 12.26 12.75 -9.59
N ARG A 132 12.53 13.69 -10.52
CA ARG A 132 13.90 14.10 -10.89
C ARG A 132 14.64 14.70 -9.70
N ARG A 133 14.01 15.60 -8.94
CA ARG A 133 14.61 16.19 -7.74
C ARG A 133 14.97 15.14 -6.71
N LEU A 134 14.06 14.16 -6.47
CA LEU A 134 14.32 13.09 -5.52
C LEU A 134 15.50 12.23 -5.94
N VAL A 135 15.54 11.76 -7.19
CA VAL A 135 16.64 10.92 -7.72
C VAL A 135 17.98 11.66 -7.63
N ASN A 136 18.03 12.95 -8.02
CA ASN A 136 19.24 13.75 -7.95
C ASN A 136 19.72 13.99 -6.51
N ALA A 137 18.80 14.06 -5.56
CA ALA A 137 19.10 14.25 -4.15
C ALA A 137 19.50 12.96 -3.40
N CYS A 138 19.38 11.78 -4.03
CA CYS A 138 19.78 10.52 -3.42
C CYS A 138 21.31 10.37 -3.36
N GLU A 139 21.79 9.77 -2.27
CA GLU A 139 23.17 9.32 -2.16
C GLU A 139 23.49 8.26 -3.24
N GLN A 140 24.79 8.13 -3.56
CA GLN A 140 25.26 7.34 -4.69
C GLN A 140 24.82 5.86 -4.61
N ASP A 141 24.84 5.26 -3.43
CA ASP A 141 24.45 3.87 -3.21
C ASP A 141 22.92 3.66 -3.13
N PHE A 142 22.18 4.71 -2.77
CA PHE A 142 20.72 4.67 -2.63
C PHE A 142 19.98 5.03 -3.93
N ARG A 143 20.61 5.83 -4.79
CA ARG A 143 20.01 6.30 -6.06
C ARG A 143 19.56 5.17 -6.98
N PRO A 144 20.40 4.13 -7.25
CA PRO A 144 19.97 3.00 -8.09
C PRO A 144 18.73 2.30 -7.56
N LEU A 145 18.59 2.16 -6.23
CA LEU A 145 17.44 1.52 -5.62
C LEU A 145 16.15 2.35 -5.80
N VAL A 146 16.24 3.68 -5.71
CA VAL A 146 15.13 4.60 -5.97
C VAL A 146 14.74 4.60 -7.44
N GLN A 147 15.72 4.63 -8.36
CA GLN A 147 15.50 4.54 -9.81
C GLN A 147 14.80 3.23 -10.17
N ALA A 148 15.29 2.10 -9.67
CA ALA A 148 14.67 0.80 -9.88
C ALA A 148 13.23 0.75 -9.39
N ALA A 149 12.93 1.33 -8.22
CA ALA A 149 11.56 1.38 -7.69
C ALA A 149 10.61 2.19 -8.59
N LEU A 150 11.08 3.30 -9.14
CA LEU A 150 10.31 4.16 -10.05
C LEU A 150 10.09 3.51 -11.41
N LEU A 151 11.09 2.83 -11.95
CA LEU A 151 11.06 2.22 -13.28
C LEU A 151 10.32 0.88 -13.33
N THR A 152 10.23 0.18 -12.20
CA THR A 152 9.66 -1.19 -12.14
C THR A 152 8.38 -1.31 -11.34
N GLY A 153 8.10 -0.37 -10.46
CA GLY A 153 7.03 -0.47 -9.47
C GLY A 153 7.21 -1.60 -8.45
N CYS A 154 8.39 -2.19 -8.34
CA CYS A 154 8.67 -3.26 -7.39
C CYS A 154 8.59 -2.78 -5.94
N ARG A 155 8.28 -3.71 -5.02
CA ARG A 155 8.34 -3.43 -3.58
C ARG A 155 9.79 -3.33 -3.12
N TYR A 156 10.04 -2.55 -2.06
CA TYR A 156 11.37 -2.44 -1.48
C TYR A 156 12.01 -3.81 -1.21
N SER A 157 11.27 -4.71 -0.56
CA SER A 157 11.76 -6.05 -0.25
C SER A 157 12.03 -6.94 -1.48
N GLU A 158 11.38 -6.67 -2.59
CA GLU A 158 11.65 -7.35 -3.86
C GLU A 158 12.97 -6.85 -4.44
N LEU A 159 13.18 -5.54 -4.49
CA LEU A 159 14.39 -4.92 -5.05
C LEU A 159 15.65 -5.30 -4.27
N VAL A 160 15.64 -5.18 -2.94
CA VAL A 160 16.84 -5.49 -2.14
C VAL A 160 17.22 -6.97 -2.15
N ASN A 161 16.31 -7.82 -2.61
CA ASN A 161 16.56 -9.24 -2.78
C ASN A 161 16.94 -9.66 -4.21
N LEU A 162 16.89 -8.74 -5.18
CA LEU A 162 17.31 -9.03 -6.54
C LEU A 162 18.80 -9.40 -6.60
N THR A 163 19.08 -10.45 -7.36
CA THR A 163 20.43 -10.84 -7.77
C THR A 163 20.64 -10.52 -9.25
N CYS A 164 21.88 -10.50 -9.70
CA CYS A 164 22.20 -10.27 -11.11
C CYS A 164 21.55 -11.32 -12.04
N ALA A 165 21.39 -12.57 -11.57
CA ALA A 165 20.70 -13.63 -12.30
C ALA A 165 19.18 -13.40 -12.48
N ASP A 166 18.58 -12.49 -11.72
CA ASP A 166 17.16 -12.20 -11.85
C ASP A 166 16.85 -11.22 -13.00
N PHE A 167 17.86 -10.60 -13.60
CA PHE A 167 17.74 -9.76 -14.79
C PHE A 167 17.96 -10.62 -16.05
N ASN A 168 16.92 -10.75 -16.87
CA ASN A 168 16.99 -11.38 -18.17
C ASN A 168 17.18 -10.30 -19.23
N ARG A 169 18.37 -10.27 -19.87
CA ARG A 169 18.73 -9.29 -20.91
C ARG A 169 18.04 -9.53 -22.24
N ASP A 170 17.69 -10.79 -22.53
CA ASP A 170 17.13 -11.13 -23.84
C ASP A 170 15.66 -10.73 -23.95
N ASN A 171 14.95 -10.78 -22.82
CA ASN A 171 13.52 -10.45 -22.75
C ASN A 171 13.23 -9.12 -22.02
N ASP A 172 14.25 -8.37 -21.63
CA ASP A 172 14.14 -7.12 -20.86
C ASP A 172 13.22 -7.24 -19.63
N THR A 173 13.41 -8.30 -18.84
CA THR A 173 12.56 -8.58 -17.68
C THR A 173 13.36 -8.86 -16.42
N LEU A 174 12.70 -8.60 -15.27
CA LEU A 174 13.17 -9.04 -13.96
C LEU A 174 12.31 -10.19 -13.47
N THR A 175 12.93 -11.26 -13.00
CA THR A 175 12.25 -12.40 -12.38
C THR A 175 12.20 -12.23 -10.87
N LEU A 176 11.01 -12.00 -10.32
CA LEU A 176 10.78 -11.89 -8.87
C LEU A 176 10.34 -13.25 -8.31
N ARG A 177 11.28 -14.01 -7.73
CA ARG A 177 11.06 -15.40 -7.28
C ARG A 177 10.24 -15.50 -5.99
N GLN A 178 10.37 -14.54 -5.07
CA GLN A 178 9.70 -14.56 -3.78
C GLN A 178 8.80 -13.35 -3.63
N THR A 179 7.55 -13.45 -4.08
CA THR A 179 6.53 -12.43 -3.84
C THR A 179 5.79 -12.68 -2.53
N LYS A 180 5.09 -11.66 -2.02
CA LYS A 180 4.27 -11.77 -0.80
C LYS A 180 3.18 -12.85 -0.92
N GLY A 181 2.79 -13.21 -2.14
CA GLY A 181 1.79 -14.25 -2.44
C GLY A 181 2.39 -15.62 -2.76
N GLY A 182 3.72 -15.80 -2.68
CA GLY A 182 4.39 -17.08 -2.96
C GLY A 182 4.56 -17.43 -4.44
N ARG A 183 3.98 -16.64 -5.36
CA ARG A 183 4.13 -16.86 -6.81
C ARG A 183 5.27 -16.02 -7.37
N SER A 184 6.05 -16.59 -8.27
CA SER A 184 7.01 -15.82 -9.07
C SER A 184 6.26 -14.93 -10.08
N ARG A 185 6.85 -13.80 -10.45
CA ARG A 185 6.36 -12.95 -11.53
C ARG A 185 7.51 -12.32 -12.30
N HIS A 186 7.22 -11.97 -13.54
CA HIS A 186 8.12 -11.17 -14.37
C HIS A 186 7.66 -9.71 -14.34
N VAL A 187 8.63 -8.80 -14.32
CA VAL A 187 8.42 -7.36 -14.40
C VAL A 187 9.11 -6.90 -15.68
N VAL A 188 8.34 -6.30 -16.58
CA VAL A 188 8.85 -5.78 -17.86
C VAL A 188 9.59 -4.47 -17.60
N LEU A 189 10.76 -4.33 -18.20
CA LEU A 189 11.55 -3.10 -18.15
C LEU A 189 11.27 -2.23 -19.36
N THR A 190 11.27 -0.92 -19.14
CA THR A 190 11.37 0.06 -20.22
C THR A 190 12.80 0.09 -20.74
N GLU A 191 13.04 0.72 -21.89
CA GLU A 191 14.39 0.89 -22.45
C GLU A 191 15.35 1.55 -21.43
N GLU A 192 14.91 2.60 -20.75
CA GLU A 192 15.68 3.23 -19.67
C GLU A 192 15.99 2.24 -18.54
N GLY A 193 14.99 1.45 -18.13
CA GLY A 193 15.17 0.41 -17.12
C GLY A 193 16.19 -0.65 -17.55
N ARG A 194 16.07 -1.15 -18.78
CA ARG A 194 17.02 -2.10 -19.37
C ARG A 194 18.45 -1.56 -19.34
N HIS A 195 18.64 -0.33 -19.79
CA HIS A 195 19.96 0.32 -19.81
C HIS A 195 20.59 0.37 -18.42
N LEU A 196 19.86 0.84 -17.42
CA LEU A 196 20.35 0.92 -16.04
C LEU A 196 20.64 -0.45 -15.43
N PHE A 197 19.75 -1.43 -15.62
CA PHE A 197 19.99 -2.79 -15.10
C PHE A 197 21.19 -3.44 -15.78
N THR A 198 21.42 -3.22 -17.08
CA THR A 198 22.60 -3.66 -17.79
C THR A 198 23.87 -3.09 -17.15
N GLN A 199 23.89 -1.79 -16.85
CA GLN A 199 25.03 -1.14 -16.18
C GLN A 199 25.24 -1.68 -14.77
N TRP A 200 24.17 -1.84 -13.96
CA TRP A 200 24.29 -2.30 -12.58
C TRP A 200 24.71 -3.75 -12.43
N THR A 201 24.52 -4.57 -13.47
CA THR A 201 24.86 -6.01 -13.46
C THR A 201 26.11 -6.36 -14.29
N ALA A 202 26.69 -5.39 -15.00
CA ALA A 202 27.85 -5.60 -15.85
C ALA A 202 29.05 -6.11 -15.05
N GLY A 203 29.66 -7.21 -15.51
CA GLY A 203 30.86 -7.81 -14.89
C GLY A 203 30.66 -8.41 -13.50
N ARG A 204 29.41 -8.57 -13.04
CA ARG A 204 29.11 -9.08 -11.70
C ARG A 204 28.64 -10.52 -11.74
N ALA A 205 28.90 -11.27 -10.66
CA ALA A 205 28.50 -12.65 -10.55
C ALA A 205 26.97 -12.80 -10.45
N ALA A 206 26.43 -13.86 -11.00
CA ALA A 206 24.99 -14.12 -11.09
C ALA A 206 24.28 -14.10 -9.73
N ASN A 207 24.93 -14.58 -8.66
CA ASN A 207 24.39 -14.64 -7.31
C ASN A 207 24.58 -13.36 -6.49
N GLU A 208 25.28 -12.35 -7.01
CA GLU A 208 25.45 -11.08 -6.30
C GLU A 208 24.15 -10.28 -6.26
N ARG A 209 23.93 -9.57 -5.14
CA ARG A 209 22.81 -8.62 -5.03
C ARG A 209 23.04 -7.44 -5.93
N VAL A 210 22.01 -7.04 -6.72
CA VAL A 210 22.10 -5.88 -7.61
C VAL A 210 22.37 -4.59 -6.83
N PHE A 211 21.70 -4.42 -5.70
CA PHE A 211 21.79 -3.21 -4.88
C PHE A 211 22.53 -3.48 -3.58
N LEU A 212 23.65 -2.83 -3.41
CA LEU A 212 24.47 -2.84 -2.19
C LEU A 212 24.61 -1.43 -1.63
N ARG A 213 24.83 -1.34 -0.34
CA ARG A 213 25.19 -0.11 0.35
C ARG A 213 26.66 0.26 0.07
N SER A 214 27.04 1.48 0.39
CA SER A 214 28.43 1.97 0.25
C SER A 214 29.46 1.15 1.02
N ASP A 215 29.04 0.45 2.10
CA ASP A 215 29.88 -0.48 2.87
C ASP A 215 29.90 -1.91 2.29
N GLY A 216 29.39 -2.11 1.07
CA GLY A 216 29.32 -3.43 0.39
C GLY A 216 28.29 -4.39 0.96
N LYS A 217 27.54 -4.01 2.00
CA LYS A 217 26.54 -4.87 2.63
C LYS A 217 25.18 -4.76 1.95
N PRO A 218 24.34 -5.81 2.02
CA PRO A 218 22.97 -5.75 1.52
C PRO A 218 22.11 -4.73 2.27
N TRP A 219 21.16 -4.14 1.57
CA TRP A 219 20.09 -3.35 2.16
C TRP A 219 19.17 -4.24 3.02
N GLY A 220 19.05 -3.95 4.32
CA GLY A 220 18.19 -4.68 5.24
C GLY A 220 16.77 -4.11 5.33
N ALA A 221 15.93 -4.78 6.10
CA ALA A 221 14.57 -4.31 6.36
C ALA A 221 14.59 -2.91 6.98
N SER A 222 13.84 -1.97 6.41
CA SER A 222 13.72 -0.57 6.88
C SER A 222 14.97 0.31 6.71
N HIS A 223 16.06 -0.15 6.12
CA HIS A 223 17.25 0.68 5.88
C HIS A 223 16.97 1.87 4.95
N GLN A 224 15.96 1.77 4.08
CA GLN A 224 15.55 2.85 3.16
C GLN A 224 14.92 4.07 3.85
N GLN A 225 14.50 3.96 5.10
CA GLN A 225 13.68 5.01 5.73
C GLN A 225 14.46 6.30 5.90
N ARG A 226 15.67 6.22 6.46
CA ARG A 226 16.52 7.39 6.72
C ARG A 226 17.06 8.01 5.42
N PRO A 227 17.71 7.26 4.50
CA PRO A 227 18.20 7.83 3.24
C PRO A 227 17.09 8.47 2.40
N LEU A 228 15.89 7.86 2.37
CA LEU A 228 14.76 8.43 1.63
C LEU A 228 14.25 9.74 2.26
N ALA A 229 14.18 9.81 3.59
CA ALA A 229 13.77 11.03 4.30
C ALA A 229 14.78 12.17 4.09
N GLU A 230 16.07 11.88 4.14
CA GLU A 230 17.16 12.83 3.88
C GLU A 230 17.15 13.32 2.42
N ALA A 231 17.00 12.41 1.45
CA ALA A 231 16.85 12.75 0.04
C ALA A 231 15.58 13.61 -0.21
N ALA A 232 14.46 13.27 0.40
CA ALA A 232 13.23 14.05 0.30
C ALA A 232 13.38 15.47 0.86
N ALA A 233 14.09 15.63 1.98
CA ALA A 233 14.38 16.93 2.57
C ALA A 233 15.26 17.78 1.63
N ARG A 234 16.35 17.21 1.09
CA ARG A 234 17.20 17.88 0.09
C ARG A 234 16.43 18.27 -1.18
N ALA A 235 15.53 17.39 -1.63
CA ALA A 235 14.65 17.62 -2.77
C ALA A 235 13.49 18.58 -2.49
N LYS A 236 13.34 19.07 -1.27
CA LYS A 236 12.24 19.93 -0.80
C LYS A 236 10.85 19.32 -1.08
N LEU A 237 10.70 18.02 -0.82
CA LEU A 237 9.42 17.31 -0.99
C LEU A 237 8.61 17.31 0.31
N SER A 238 7.41 17.87 0.27
CA SER A 238 6.49 17.89 1.41
C SER A 238 5.08 17.42 1.00
N PRO A 239 4.53 16.46 1.72
CA PRO A 239 5.12 15.60 2.74
C PRO A 239 6.17 14.66 2.14
N ALA A 240 7.17 14.22 2.94
CA ALA A 240 8.20 13.29 2.47
C ALA A 240 7.56 11.98 1.97
N PRO A 241 7.98 11.45 0.80
CA PRO A 241 7.46 10.19 0.29
C PRO A 241 7.96 9.01 1.13
N THR A 242 7.15 7.96 1.22
CA THR A 242 7.62 6.63 1.62
C THR A 242 8.10 5.86 0.41
N PHE A 243 8.88 4.80 0.60
CA PHE A 243 9.32 3.97 -0.54
C PHE A 243 8.14 3.38 -1.34
N HIS A 244 7.01 3.14 -0.69
CA HIS A 244 5.80 2.66 -1.38
C HIS A 244 5.17 3.72 -2.33
N ILE A 245 5.42 5.01 -2.08
CA ILE A 245 5.00 6.09 -2.98
C ILE A 245 5.71 6.00 -4.34
N LEU A 246 6.95 5.49 -4.40
CA LEU A 246 7.65 5.29 -5.68
C LEU A 246 6.91 4.28 -6.57
N ARG A 247 6.44 3.21 -5.97
CA ARG A 247 5.59 2.22 -6.66
C ARG A 247 4.24 2.83 -7.08
N HIS A 248 3.63 3.65 -6.22
CA HIS A 248 2.42 4.39 -6.60
C HIS A 248 2.68 5.34 -7.76
N THR A 249 3.84 6.00 -7.78
CA THR A 249 4.27 6.87 -8.87
C THR A 249 4.35 6.12 -10.19
N HIS A 250 5.03 4.96 -10.21
CA HIS A 250 5.10 4.09 -11.40
C HIS A 250 3.70 3.75 -11.94
N ALA A 251 2.82 3.25 -11.06
CA ALA A 251 1.48 2.86 -11.46
C ALA A 251 0.61 4.05 -11.90
N SER A 252 0.74 5.20 -11.23
CA SER A 252 0.00 6.42 -11.59
C SER A 252 0.44 6.96 -12.95
N MET A 253 1.75 6.92 -13.26
CA MET A 253 2.26 7.32 -14.57
C MET A 253 1.72 6.43 -15.71
N LEU A 254 1.62 5.11 -15.48
CA LEU A 254 1.02 4.19 -16.45
C LEU A 254 -0.49 4.46 -16.60
N ALA A 255 -1.21 4.65 -15.49
CA ALA A 255 -2.65 4.93 -15.51
C ALA A 255 -2.97 6.24 -16.24
N MET A 256 -2.22 7.31 -15.98
CA MET A 256 -2.38 8.61 -16.67
C MET A 256 -2.09 8.54 -18.17
N ARG A 257 -1.33 7.54 -18.63
CA ARG A 257 -1.07 7.25 -20.04
C ARG A 257 -2.08 6.28 -20.67
N GLY A 258 -3.15 5.95 -19.95
CA GLY A 258 -4.22 5.09 -20.46
C GLY A 258 -3.87 3.59 -20.51
N VAL A 259 -2.79 3.15 -19.85
CA VAL A 259 -2.45 1.73 -19.80
C VAL A 259 -3.57 0.95 -19.10
N PRO A 260 -4.07 -0.16 -19.65
CA PRO A 260 -5.14 -0.96 -19.06
C PRO A 260 -4.82 -1.40 -17.62
N MET A 261 -5.81 -1.33 -16.72
CA MET A 261 -5.63 -1.66 -15.30
C MET A 261 -5.15 -3.09 -15.08
N GLY A 262 -5.53 -4.04 -15.96
CA GLY A 262 -5.03 -5.42 -15.94
C GLY A 262 -3.52 -5.51 -16.17
N VAL A 263 -2.99 -4.72 -17.11
CA VAL A 263 -1.54 -4.66 -17.40
C VAL A 263 -0.79 -4.06 -16.20
N ILE A 264 -1.31 -2.95 -15.63
CA ILE A 264 -0.73 -2.34 -14.42
C ILE A 264 -0.77 -3.34 -13.25
N ALA A 265 -1.89 -4.07 -13.07
CA ALA A 265 -2.01 -5.08 -12.02
C ALA A 265 -0.97 -6.21 -12.18
N ALA A 266 -0.78 -6.70 -13.42
CA ALA A 266 0.24 -7.72 -13.73
C ALA A 266 1.65 -7.21 -13.43
N GLN A 267 2.01 -6.02 -13.92
CA GLN A 267 3.31 -5.37 -13.66
C GLN A 267 3.59 -5.22 -12.17
N LEU A 268 2.60 -4.80 -11.40
CA LEU A 268 2.71 -4.64 -9.96
C LEU A 268 2.62 -5.97 -9.19
N GLY A 269 2.11 -7.04 -9.76
CA GLY A 269 1.83 -8.31 -9.08
C GLY A 269 0.70 -8.18 -8.05
N HIS A 270 -0.40 -7.55 -8.45
CA HIS A 270 -1.66 -7.63 -7.74
C HIS A 270 -2.38 -8.92 -8.13
N GLN A 271 -3.06 -9.55 -7.19
CA GLN A 271 -3.78 -10.81 -7.44
C GLN A 271 -5.02 -10.60 -8.31
N ASP A 272 -5.63 -9.41 -8.22
CA ASP A 272 -6.77 -8.98 -9.03
C ASP A 272 -6.66 -7.48 -9.38
N THR A 273 -7.48 -7.03 -10.33
CA THR A 273 -7.50 -5.64 -10.81
C THR A 273 -8.15 -4.68 -9.82
N ARG A 274 -9.00 -5.17 -8.90
CA ARG A 274 -9.77 -4.33 -7.95
C ARG A 274 -8.88 -3.41 -7.12
N MET A 275 -7.71 -3.90 -6.72
CA MET A 275 -6.74 -3.06 -5.99
C MET A 275 -6.16 -1.96 -6.88
N THR A 276 -5.86 -2.26 -8.14
CA THR A 276 -5.35 -1.31 -9.13
C THR A 276 -6.42 -0.27 -9.48
N GLU A 277 -7.61 -0.70 -9.78
CA GLU A 277 -8.77 0.15 -10.09
C GLU A 277 -9.09 1.10 -8.95
N LYS A 278 -9.19 0.59 -7.73
CA LYS A 278 -9.45 1.39 -6.52
C LYS A 278 -8.43 2.52 -6.33
N HIS A 279 -7.17 2.28 -6.68
CA HIS A 279 -6.09 3.24 -6.44
C HIS A 279 -5.80 4.15 -7.62
N TYR A 280 -6.04 3.71 -8.85
CA TYR A 280 -5.53 4.40 -10.05
C TYR A 280 -6.58 4.73 -11.11
N ALA A 281 -7.79 4.11 -11.09
CA ALA A 281 -8.78 4.34 -12.13
C ALA A 281 -9.20 5.82 -12.25
N HIS A 282 -9.23 6.55 -11.15
CA HIS A 282 -9.56 7.98 -11.13
C HIS A 282 -8.49 8.87 -11.80
N LEU A 283 -7.29 8.34 -12.07
CA LEU A 283 -6.21 9.06 -12.75
C LEU A 283 -6.29 8.93 -14.28
N ALA A 284 -7.21 8.12 -14.78
CA ALA A 284 -7.42 7.91 -16.22
C ALA A 284 -8.69 8.60 -16.80
N PRO A 285 -9.13 9.79 -16.32
CA PRO A 285 -10.37 10.41 -16.80
C PRO A 285 -10.28 10.85 -18.26
N SER A 286 -9.09 11.24 -18.74
CA SER A 286 -8.88 11.60 -20.14
C SER A 286 -9.08 10.42 -21.07
N TYR A 287 -8.58 9.23 -20.69
CA TYR A 287 -8.75 8.02 -21.52
C TYR A 287 -10.23 7.68 -21.75
N VAL A 288 -11.06 7.70 -20.72
CA VAL A 288 -12.51 7.44 -20.85
C VAL A 288 -13.16 8.53 -21.69
N ALA A 289 -12.88 9.79 -21.41
CA ALA A 289 -13.43 10.92 -22.14
C ALA A 289 -12.97 10.91 -23.62
N ASP A 290 -11.70 10.68 -23.85
CA ASP A 290 -11.13 10.65 -25.22
C ASP A 290 -11.62 9.44 -25.99
N THR A 291 -11.75 8.27 -25.36
CA THR A 291 -12.33 7.07 -25.98
C THR A 291 -13.80 7.31 -26.35
N ILE A 292 -14.60 7.89 -25.44
CA ILE A 292 -16.00 8.22 -25.73
C ILE A 292 -16.08 9.23 -26.89
N ARG A 293 -15.28 10.30 -26.86
CA ARG A 293 -15.26 11.30 -27.94
C ARG A 293 -14.85 10.72 -29.29
N ALA A 294 -13.87 9.79 -29.28
CA ALA A 294 -13.38 9.16 -30.51
C ALA A 294 -14.33 8.09 -31.07
N GLN A 295 -15.04 7.37 -30.21
CA GLN A 295 -15.82 6.19 -30.60
C GLN A 295 -17.34 6.45 -30.66
N PHE A 296 -17.81 7.52 -29.98
CA PHE A 296 -19.24 7.81 -30.00
C PHE A 296 -19.64 8.36 -31.36
N PRO A 297 -20.64 7.76 -32.06
CA PRO A 297 -21.05 8.20 -33.40
C PRO A 297 -21.67 9.60 -33.30
N LYS A 298 -21.45 10.42 -34.36
CA LYS A 298 -22.15 11.69 -34.50
C LYS A 298 -23.64 11.40 -34.81
N LEU A 299 -24.51 11.79 -33.90
CA LEU A 299 -25.95 11.57 -34.04
C LEU A 299 -26.64 12.62 -34.92
N GLY A 300 -25.97 13.70 -35.35
CA GLY A 300 -26.51 14.76 -36.19
C GLY A 300 -27.62 15.61 -35.55
N ILE A 301 -27.82 15.49 -34.26
CA ILE A 301 -28.91 16.18 -33.54
C ILE A 301 -28.54 17.59 -33.09
N ALA A 302 -27.27 17.96 -33.12
CA ALA A 302 -26.77 19.28 -32.73
C ALA A 302 -26.85 20.31 -33.86
N ASP A 303 -26.98 19.89 -35.11
CA ASP A 303 -26.99 20.76 -36.29
C ASP A 303 -28.41 21.25 -36.70
N GLN A 304 -29.45 20.92 -35.92
CA GLN A 304 -30.78 21.42 -36.15
C GLN A 304 -31.02 22.77 -35.46
N THR A 305 -30.51 23.84 -36.06
CA THR A 305 -30.98 25.23 -35.80
C THR A 305 -32.30 25.47 -36.49
N THR A 306 -33.27 24.56 -36.38
CA THR A 306 -34.64 24.82 -36.83
C THR A 306 -35.52 24.87 -35.57
N VAL A 307 -35.54 26.03 -34.92
CA VAL A 307 -36.61 26.36 -33.98
C VAL A 307 -37.89 26.47 -34.79
N ILE A 308 -38.72 25.44 -34.77
CA ILE A 308 -40.08 25.51 -35.32
C ILE A 308 -40.91 26.27 -34.29
N PRO A 309 -41.37 27.50 -34.62
CA PRO A 309 -42.24 28.22 -33.67
C PRO A 309 -43.59 27.49 -33.61
N ILE A 310 -43.97 27.07 -32.41
CA ILE A 310 -45.31 26.53 -32.15
C ILE A 310 -46.29 27.71 -32.21
N ASN A 311 -46.94 27.88 -33.36
CA ASN A 311 -48.05 28.81 -33.50
C ASN A 311 -49.24 28.31 -32.65
N ARG A 312 -49.42 28.82 -31.45
CA ARG A 312 -50.68 28.70 -30.73
C ARG A 312 -51.72 29.54 -31.47
N LYS A 313 -52.60 28.94 -32.23
CA LYS A 313 -53.88 29.52 -32.58
C LYS A 313 -54.70 29.55 -31.28
N VAL A 314 -54.91 30.75 -30.75
CA VAL A 314 -55.96 31.05 -29.78
C VAL A 314 -57.24 31.20 -30.60
N GLY A 315 -58.16 30.26 -30.42
CA GLY A 315 -59.56 30.37 -30.82
C GLY A 315 -60.43 30.58 -29.63
#